data_d22f427e75c6e1b565528eb0997a6002
#
_entry.id   d22f427e75c6e1b565528eb0997a6002
#
_cell.length_a   1.000
_cell.length_b   1.000
_cell.length_c   1.000
_cell.angle_alpha   90.00
_cell.angle_beta   90.00
_cell.angle_gamma   90.00
#
_symmetry.space_group_name_H-M   'P 1'
#
loop_
_entity.id
_entity.type
_entity.pdbx_description
1 polymer ?
#
loop_
_entity_poly.entity_id
_entity_poly.type
_entity_poly.pdbx_seq_one_letter_code
_entity_poly.pdbx_strand_id
1 'polypeptide(L)'
;MELPFAESWKIKMVEPIRKSTREEREQWIKEAHYNVFQLKSEQVYIDLITDSGTGAMSDRQWAGMMLGDESYAGATSFFKLKEMITKLTGFEYIIPTHQGRAAENVLFSYLVHEGDIIPGNSHFDTTKGHIEGRHATALDCTIDAAKQTQLELPFKGNVDPDKLQKALTEHAERIPFIIVTITNNLSLIHISEPTRPY
;
A
#
# COMPACT_ATOMS: atom_id res chain seq x y z
N MET A 1 -17.16 18.82 -0.66
CA MET A 1 -16.53 18.41 0.62
C MET A 1 -15.21 19.16 0.71
N GLU A 2 -15.03 20.06 1.68
CA GLU A 2 -13.72 20.68 1.90
C GLU A 2 -12.75 19.60 2.39
N LEU A 3 -11.60 19.48 1.74
CA LEU A 3 -10.55 18.59 2.21
C LEU A 3 -10.06 19.12 3.58
N PRO A 4 -9.83 18.21 4.55
CA PRO A 4 -9.30 18.65 5.83
C PRO A 4 -7.95 19.34 5.61
N PHE A 5 -7.76 20.46 6.29
CA PHE A 5 -6.50 21.19 6.26
C PHE A 5 -5.38 20.30 6.87
N ALA A 6 -4.25 20.26 6.19
CA ALA A 6 -3.07 19.57 6.72
C ALA A 6 -2.58 20.29 7.98
N GLU A 7 -2.73 19.64 9.14
CA GLU A 7 -2.28 20.21 10.42
C GLU A 7 -0.76 20.19 10.53
N SER A 8 -0.20 21.22 11.13
CA SER A 8 1.22 21.25 11.50
C SER A 8 1.45 20.40 12.75
N TRP A 9 2.46 19.54 12.72
CA TRP A 9 2.79 18.65 13.82
C TRP A 9 3.97 19.15 14.64
N LYS A 10 3.90 18.97 15.95
CA LYS A 10 4.99 19.21 16.88
C LYS A 10 5.43 17.89 17.50
N ILE A 11 6.68 17.54 17.31
CA ILE A 11 7.25 16.29 17.86
C ILE A 11 7.47 16.47 19.36
N LYS A 12 6.92 15.53 20.14
CA LYS A 12 7.07 15.52 21.62
C LYS A 12 8.08 14.47 22.10
N MET A 13 8.50 13.55 21.24
CA MET A 13 9.42 12.48 21.60
C MET A 13 10.69 12.59 20.76
N VAL A 14 11.83 12.43 21.41
CA VAL A 14 13.15 12.41 20.76
C VAL A 14 13.85 11.11 21.18
N GLU A 15 14.27 10.33 20.21
CA GLU A 15 15.05 9.12 20.41
C GLU A 15 16.50 9.37 19.99
N PRO A 16 17.49 9.00 20.81
CA PRO A 16 18.89 9.14 20.45
C PRO A 16 19.24 8.15 19.32
N ILE A 17 19.88 8.64 18.28
CA ILE A 17 20.36 7.83 17.18
C ILE A 17 21.87 7.69 17.27
N ARG A 18 22.40 6.46 17.14
CA ARG A 18 23.83 6.22 17.07
C ARG A 18 24.38 6.81 15.76
N LYS A 19 25.34 7.73 15.88
CA LYS A 19 26.14 8.17 14.74
C LYS A 19 27.19 7.11 14.41
N SER A 20 27.24 6.72 13.15
CA SER A 20 28.27 5.82 12.63
C SER A 20 29.24 6.58 11.75
N THR A 21 30.48 6.09 11.64
CA THR A 21 31.43 6.58 10.66
C THR A 21 31.12 6.05 9.27
N ARG A 22 31.75 6.60 8.26
CA ARG A 22 31.62 6.11 6.89
C ARG A 22 32.18 4.69 6.75
N GLU A 23 33.32 4.46 7.37
CA GLU A 23 34.04 3.18 7.36
C GLU A 23 33.17 2.07 7.98
N GLU A 24 32.55 2.33 9.13
CA GLU A 24 31.61 1.39 9.74
C GLU A 24 30.46 1.05 8.78
N ARG A 25 29.84 2.04 8.13
CA ARG A 25 28.74 1.79 7.20
C ARG A 25 29.19 1.02 5.94
N GLU A 26 30.36 1.31 5.42
CA GLU A 26 30.93 0.57 4.29
C GLU A 26 31.24 -0.89 4.63
N GLN A 27 31.66 -1.13 5.87
CA GLN A 27 31.86 -2.50 6.37
C GLN A 27 30.53 -3.23 6.52
N TRP A 28 29.57 -2.65 7.20
CA TRP A 28 28.26 -3.27 7.43
C TRP A 28 27.51 -3.61 6.15
N ILE A 29 27.52 -2.72 5.17
CA ILE A 29 26.83 -3.02 3.90
C ILE A 29 27.54 -4.13 3.10
N LYS A 30 28.87 -4.25 3.22
CA LYS A 30 29.62 -5.39 2.64
C LYS A 30 29.27 -6.70 3.34
N GLU A 31 29.24 -6.70 4.68
CA GLU A 31 28.85 -7.85 5.50
C GLU A 31 27.40 -8.29 5.19
N ALA A 32 26.53 -7.33 4.92
CA ALA A 32 25.17 -7.56 4.47
C ALA A 32 25.06 -7.94 2.98
N HIS A 33 26.16 -8.23 2.29
CA HIS A 33 26.19 -8.54 0.86
C HIS A 33 25.47 -7.50 -0.03
N TYR A 34 25.55 -6.22 0.37
CA TYR A 34 24.82 -5.11 -0.27
C TYR A 34 23.29 -5.24 -0.24
N ASN A 35 22.76 -6.10 0.63
CA ASN A 35 21.33 -6.22 0.87
C ASN A 35 20.94 -5.44 2.13
N VAL A 36 20.28 -4.31 1.95
CA VAL A 36 19.87 -3.42 3.05
C VAL A 36 18.93 -4.09 4.05
N PHE A 37 18.19 -5.14 3.66
CA PHE A 37 17.33 -5.90 4.56
C PHE A 37 18.08 -6.83 5.54
N GLN A 38 19.39 -7.00 5.35
CA GLN A 38 20.24 -7.77 6.26
C GLN A 38 20.97 -6.87 7.28
N LEU A 39 20.82 -5.56 7.15
CA LEU A 39 21.34 -4.63 8.15
C LEU A 39 20.52 -4.72 9.44
N LYS A 40 21.21 -4.61 10.57
CA LYS A 40 20.54 -4.44 11.87
C LYS A 40 20.00 -3.01 11.98
N SER A 41 18.89 -2.81 12.70
CA SER A 41 18.29 -1.48 12.87
C SER A 41 19.27 -0.44 13.45
N GLU A 42 20.13 -0.84 14.38
CA GLU A 42 21.19 0.00 14.98
C GLU A 42 22.27 0.45 13.98
N GLN A 43 22.37 -0.21 12.83
CA GLN A 43 23.30 0.11 11.74
C GLN A 43 22.71 1.08 10.73
N VAL A 44 21.42 1.34 10.81
CA VAL A 44 20.70 2.23 9.90
C VAL A 44 20.54 3.60 10.54
N TYR A 45 21.22 4.60 10.00
CA TYR A 45 21.18 5.97 10.52
C TYR A 45 19.92 6.72 10.11
N ILE A 46 19.50 6.56 8.86
CA ILE A 46 18.26 7.10 8.30
C ILE A 46 17.54 5.96 7.62
N ASP A 47 16.39 5.57 8.16
CA ASP A 47 15.55 4.53 7.59
C ASP A 47 14.47 5.14 6.70
N LEU A 48 14.56 4.89 5.39
CA LEU A 48 13.57 5.30 4.38
C LEU A 48 12.79 4.11 3.81
N ILE A 49 13.02 2.90 4.33
CA ILE A 49 12.41 1.66 3.85
C ILE A 49 11.25 1.24 4.75
N THR A 50 11.38 1.43 6.05
CA THR A 50 10.33 1.09 7.02
C THR A 50 9.19 2.11 6.91
N ASP A 51 8.24 1.84 6.03
CA ASP A 51 7.07 2.67 5.76
C ASP A 51 5.77 2.11 6.39
N SER A 52 5.76 0.82 6.70
CA SER A 52 4.59 0.09 7.22
C SER A 52 4.56 0.04 8.74
N GLY A 53 5.09 1.02 9.39
CA GLY A 53 5.11 1.10 10.83
C GLY A 53 4.31 2.27 11.36
N THR A 54 4.11 2.26 12.65
CA THR A 54 3.61 3.44 13.33
C THR A 54 4.71 4.49 13.33
N GLY A 55 4.59 5.44 12.46
CA GLY A 55 5.35 6.66 12.61
C GLY A 55 4.86 7.44 13.86
N ALA A 56 4.62 8.71 13.70
CA ALA A 56 4.08 9.54 14.77
C ALA A 56 2.57 9.26 14.98
N MET A 57 2.17 9.05 16.22
CA MET A 57 0.77 9.06 16.65
C MET A 57 0.48 10.36 17.39
N SER A 58 -0.70 10.94 17.13
CA SER A 58 -1.14 12.14 17.86
C SER A 58 -1.47 11.79 19.32
N ASP A 59 -1.44 12.79 20.18
CA ASP A 59 -1.89 12.65 21.56
C ASP A 59 -3.35 12.20 21.68
N ARG A 60 -4.20 12.60 20.73
CA ARG A 60 -5.59 12.16 20.63
C ARG A 60 -5.72 10.69 20.23
N GLN A 61 -4.85 10.20 19.33
CA GLN A 61 -4.80 8.77 18.99
C GLN A 61 -4.36 7.94 20.21
N TRP A 62 -3.34 8.38 20.95
CA TRP A 62 -2.92 7.74 22.18
C TRP A 62 -4.02 7.75 23.24
N ALA A 63 -4.70 8.88 23.43
CA ALA A 63 -5.84 8.97 24.34
C ALA A 63 -6.98 8.04 23.91
N GLY A 64 -7.30 7.98 22.62
CA GLY A 64 -8.32 7.09 22.07
C GLY A 64 -7.98 5.62 22.31
N MET A 65 -6.70 5.25 22.19
CA MET A 65 -6.25 3.89 22.49
C MET A 65 -6.41 3.55 23.97
N MET A 66 -6.12 4.49 24.87
CA MET A 66 -6.31 4.30 26.31
C MET A 66 -7.77 4.24 26.74
N LEU A 67 -8.68 4.85 25.98
CA LEU A 67 -10.13 4.83 26.20
C LEU A 67 -10.83 3.66 25.50
N GLY A 68 -10.09 2.90 24.71
CA GLY A 68 -10.60 1.71 24.04
C GLY A 68 -11.07 0.66 25.04
N ASP A 69 -12.16 -0.01 24.73
CA ASP A 69 -12.68 -1.11 25.52
C ASP A 69 -12.16 -2.46 25.00
N GLU A 70 -11.99 -3.39 25.93
CA GLU A 70 -11.66 -4.77 25.62
C GLU A 70 -12.90 -5.64 25.87
N SER A 71 -13.33 -6.39 24.85
CA SER A 71 -14.49 -7.27 24.94
C SER A 71 -14.32 -8.44 23.99
N TYR A 72 -14.76 -9.63 24.43
CA TYR A 72 -14.79 -10.81 23.56
C TYR A 72 -15.69 -10.60 22.33
N ALA A 73 -16.80 -9.89 22.51
CA ALA A 73 -17.72 -9.50 21.44
C ALA A 73 -18.45 -8.21 21.83
N GLY A 74 -18.86 -7.41 20.85
CA GLY A 74 -19.65 -6.21 21.06
C GLY A 74 -18.89 -5.01 21.62
N ALA A 75 -17.58 -4.93 21.36
CA ALA A 75 -16.77 -3.79 21.79
C ALA A 75 -17.32 -2.46 21.24
N THR A 76 -17.48 -1.48 22.12
CA THR A 76 -17.92 -0.13 21.76
C THR A 76 -16.98 0.53 20.76
N SER A 77 -15.68 0.28 20.91
CA SER A 77 -14.65 0.77 19.98
C SER A 77 -14.85 0.25 18.56
N PHE A 78 -15.28 -0.99 18.39
CA PHE A 78 -15.60 -1.56 17.08
C PHE A 78 -16.77 -0.83 16.40
N PHE A 79 -17.83 -0.57 17.15
CA PHE A 79 -18.99 0.15 16.59
C PHE A 79 -18.67 1.59 16.22
N LYS A 80 -17.85 2.29 17.01
CA LYS A 80 -17.34 3.62 16.67
C LYS A 80 -16.48 3.59 15.40
N LEU A 81 -15.61 2.58 15.26
CA LEU A 81 -14.82 2.38 14.03
C LEU A 81 -15.74 2.15 12.83
N LYS A 82 -16.72 1.25 12.96
CA LYS A 82 -17.70 0.96 11.91
C LYS A 82 -18.44 2.22 11.48
N GLU A 83 -18.99 2.97 12.43
CA GLU A 83 -19.71 4.21 12.16
C GLU A 83 -18.85 5.22 11.39
N MET A 84 -17.58 5.40 11.83
CA MET A 84 -16.67 6.34 11.19
C MET A 84 -16.31 5.90 9.76
N ILE A 85 -16.01 4.63 9.55
CA ILE A 85 -15.69 4.12 8.21
C ILE A 85 -16.91 4.25 7.30
N THR A 86 -18.11 3.87 7.76
CA THR A 86 -19.35 4.03 6.99
C THR A 86 -19.58 5.50 6.61
N LYS A 87 -19.36 6.41 7.55
CA LYS A 87 -19.48 7.86 7.29
C LYS A 87 -18.50 8.37 6.23
N LEU A 88 -17.27 7.87 6.22
CA LEU A 88 -16.22 8.30 5.30
C LEU A 88 -16.33 7.66 3.92
N THR A 89 -16.72 6.40 3.84
CA THR A 89 -16.66 5.60 2.62
C THR A 89 -18.04 5.27 2.02
N GLY A 90 -19.10 5.33 2.83
CA GLY A 90 -20.43 4.87 2.44
C GLY A 90 -20.64 3.35 2.50
N PHE A 91 -19.61 2.56 2.83
CA PHE A 91 -19.75 1.11 2.93
C PHE A 91 -20.49 0.72 4.22
N GLU A 92 -21.48 -0.16 4.07
CA GLU A 92 -22.28 -0.69 5.19
C GLU A 92 -21.54 -1.81 5.92
N TYR A 93 -20.84 -2.67 5.18
CA TYR A 93 -20.16 -3.84 5.71
C TYR A 93 -18.68 -3.60 5.84
N ILE A 94 -18.14 -3.87 7.02
CA ILE A 94 -16.73 -3.66 7.35
C ILE A 94 -16.21 -4.92 8.02
N ILE A 95 -15.17 -5.50 7.43
CA ILE A 95 -14.50 -6.71 7.92
C ILE A 95 -13.05 -6.34 8.24
N PRO A 96 -12.71 -6.09 9.50
CA PRO A 96 -11.33 -5.82 9.89
C PRO A 96 -10.43 -7.04 9.67
N THR A 97 -9.25 -6.80 9.12
CA THR A 97 -8.19 -7.81 9.01
C THR A 97 -6.95 -7.30 9.72
N HIS A 98 -6.01 -8.19 10.05
CA HIS A 98 -4.81 -7.78 10.79
C HIS A 98 -3.87 -6.91 9.95
N GLN A 99 -3.96 -6.97 8.60
CA GLN A 99 -3.19 -6.11 7.68
C GLN A 99 -3.76 -6.16 6.26
N GLY A 100 -3.37 -5.20 5.41
CA GLY A 100 -3.88 -5.07 4.04
C GLY A 100 -3.67 -6.31 3.17
N ARG A 101 -2.49 -6.93 3.20
CA ARG A 101 -2.23 -8.17 2.42
C ARG A 101 -3.09 -9.35 2.87
N ALA A 102 -3.57 -9.38 4.10
CA ALA A 102 -4.54 -10.38 4.55
C ALA A 102 -5.92 -10.08 3.97
N ALA A 103 -6.30 -8.81 3.88
CA ALA A 103 -7.55 -8.41 3.20
C ALA A 103 -7.53 -8.82 1.73
N GLU A 104 -6.41 -8.56 1.02
CA GLU A 104 -6.21 -9.02 -0.37
C GLU A 104 -6.34 -10.54 -0.48
N ASN A 105 -5.69 -11.29 0.42
CA ASN A 105 -5.77 -12.76 0.40
C ASN A 105 -7.20 -13.28 0.57
N VAL A 106 -7.94 -12.72 1.53
CA VAL A 106 -9.35 -13.08 1.76
C VAL A 106 -10.21 -12.75 0.54
N LEU A 107 -10.09 -11.52 0.01
CA LEU A 107 -10.86 -11.07 -1.14
C LEU A 107 -10.56 -11.92 -2.38
N PHE A 108 -9.29 -12.15 -2.68
CA PHE A 108 -8.89 -12.88 -3.88
C PHE A 108 -9.16 -14.39 -3.77
N SER A 109 -9.22 -14.95 -2.56
CA SER A 109 -9.66 -16.33 -2.38
C SER A 109 -11.10 -16.57 -2.82
N TYR A 110 -11.90 -15.51 -2.84
CA TYR A 110 -13.28 -15.56 -3.28
C TYR A 110 -13.47 -15.13 -4.74
N LEU A 111 -12.72 -14.12 -5.20
CA LEU A 111 -12.94 -13.48 -6.50
C LEU A 111 -12.04 -14.00 -7.62
N VAL A 112 -10.89 -14.62 -7.30
CA VAL A 112 -9.89 -15.03 -8.30
C VAL A 112 -9.86 -16.54 -8.43
N HIS A 113 -10.08 -17.05 -9.64
CA HIS A 113 -10.05 -18.46 -9.98
C HIS A 113 -8.90 -18.77 -10.94
N GLU A 114 -8.55 -20.04 -11.05
CA GLU A 114 -7.55 -20.50 -12.01
C GLU A 114 -7.89 -20.08 -13.43
N GLY A 115 -6.93 -19.50 -14.11
CA GLY A 115 -7.09 -19.03 -15.49
C GLY A 115 -7.67 -17.63 -15.64
N ASP A 116 -8.06 -16.97 -14.54
CA ASP A 116 -8.50 -15.56 -14.60
C ASP A 116 -7.36 -14.63 -15.00
N ILE A 117 -7.74 -13.49 -15.55
CA ILE A 117 -6.83 -12.40 -15.91
C ILE A 117 -7.26 -11.16 -15.14
N ILE A 118 -6.34 -10.55 -14.41
CA ILE A 118 -6.60 -9.36 -13.62
C ILE A 118 -5.81 -8.20 -14.22
N PRO A 119 -6.41 -7.36 -15.07
CA PRO A 119 -5.76 -6.18 -15.60
C PRO A 119 -5.56 -5.12 -14.52
N GLY A 120 -4.44 -4.39 -14.61
CA GLY A 120 -4.16 -3.29 -13.71
C GLY A 120 -2.93 -2.49 -14.15
N ASN A 121 -2.67 -1.40 -13.45
CA ASN A 121 -1.49 -0.62 -13.65
C ASN A 121 -0.45 -0.98 -12.57
N SER A 122 0.59 -1.71 -12.97
CA SER A 122 1.72 -1.99 -12.08
C SER A 122 1.31 -2.60 -10.74
N HIS A 123 0.80 -3.83 -10.76
CA HIS A 123 0.36 -4.54 -9.56
C HIS A 123 1.43 -4.50 -8.46
N PHE A 124 1.00 -4.23 -7.23
CA PHE A 124 1.88 -4.33 -6.08
C PHE A 124 2.33 -5.79 -5.87
N ASP A 125 3.46 -6.01 -5.22
CA ASP A 125 4.08 -7.34 -5.10
C ASP A 125 3.16 -8.38 -4.44
N THR A 126 2.50 -8.02 -3.32
CA THR A 126 1.56 -8.91 -2.63
C THR A 126 0.31 -9.16 -3.46
N THR A 127 -0.21 -8.14 -4.12
CA THR A 127 -1.36 -8.22 -5.03
C THR A 127 -1.06 -9.21 -6.16
N LYS A 128 0.08 -9.03 -6.84
CA LYS A 128 0.54 -9.94 -7.88
C LYS A 128 0.73 -11.37 -7.35
N GLY A 129 1.39 -11.50 -6.19
CA GLY A 129 1.62 -12.80 -5.56
C GLY A 129 0.31 -13.53 -5.22
N HIS A 130 -0.72 -12.83 -4.77
CA HIS A 130 -2.03 -13.44 -4.50
C HIS A 130 -2.78 -13.85 -5.77
N ILE A 131 -2.63 -13.11 -6.86
CA ILE A 131 -3.21 -13.46 -8.16
C ILE A 131 -2.50 -14.70 -8.73
N GLU A 132 -1.18 -14.63 -8.88
CA GLU A 132 -0.39 -15.71 -9.50
C GLU A 132 -0.37 -16.99 -8.65
N GLY A 133 -0.41 -16.87 -7.33
CA GLY A 133 -0.54 -18.01 -6.42
C GLY A 133 -1.86 -18.78 -6.57
N ARG A 134 -2.84 -18.23 -7.27
CA ARG A 134 -4.12 -18.88 -7.64
C ARG A 134 -4.15 -19.36 -9.10
N HIS A 135 -2.99 -19.42 -9.76
CA HIS A 135 -2.88 -19.76 -11.17
C HIS A 135 -3.65 -18.82 -12.12
N ALA A 136 -3.82 -17.58 -11.70
CA ALA A 136 -4.36 -16.48 -12.49
C ALA A 136 -3.22 -15.60 -13.02
N THR A 137 -3.52 -14.69 -13.92
CA THR A 137 -2.55 -13.78 -14.55
C THR A 137 -2.75 -12.34 -14.10
N ALA A 138 -1.73 -11.73 -13.52
CA ALA A 138 -1.69 -10.29 -13.28
C ALA A 138 -1.23 -9.58 -14.58
N LEU A 139 -2.16 -8.98 -15.31
CA LEU A 139 -1.89 -8.33 -16.59
C LEU A 139 -1.55 -6.86 -16.40
N ASP A 140 -0.32 -6.46 -16.74
CA ASP A 140 0.11 -5.07 -16.65
C ASP A 140 -0.38 -4.24 -17.85
N CYS A 141 -1.27 -3.31 -17.58
CA CYS A 141 -1.81 -2.34 -18.51
C CYS A 141 -1.28 -0.91 -18.27
N THR A 142 -0.10 -0.75 -17.68
CA THR A 142 0.50 0.56 -17.46
C THR A 142 0.97 1.18 -18.79
N ILE A 143 0.92 2.51 -18.90
CA ILE A 143 1.44 3.23 -20.08
C ILE A 143 2.93 2.93 -20.31
N ASP A 144 3.38 2.90 -21.57
CA ASP A 144 4.77 2.54 -21.90
C ASP A 144 5.80 3.55 -21.38
N ALA A 145 5.40 4.81 -21.21
CA ALA A 145 6.23 5.83 -20.60
C ALA A 145 6.69 5.48 -19.18
N ALA A 146 5.97 4.61 -18.48
CA ALA A 146 6.34 4.10 -17.15
C ALA A 146 7.71 3.42 -17.13
N LYS A 147 8.10 2.75 -18.22
CA LYS A 147 9.37 2.03 -18.35
C LYS A 147 10.55 2.94 -18.66
N GLN A 148 10.31 4.19 -19.01
CA GLN A 148 11.34 5.16 -19.39
C GLN A 148 11.73 6.01 -18.16
N THR A 149 12.67 5.53 -17.35
CA THR A 149 13.05 6.16 -16.08
C THR A 149 13.49 7.60 -16.19
N GLN A 150 14.13 7.97 -17.31
CA GLN A 150 14.64 9.31 -17.58
C GLN A 150 13.58 10.28 -18.16
N LEU A 151 12.44 9.77 -18.56
CA LEU A 151 11.36 10.60 -19.09
C LEU A 151 10.61 11.27 -17.93
N GLU A 152 10.62 12.59 -17.91
CA GLU A 152 9.78 13.37 -17.00
C GLU A 152 8.36 13.47 -17.55
N LEU A 153 7.43 12.82 -16.88
CA LEU A 153 6.01 12.84 -17.22
C LEU A 153 5.21 12.73 -15.91
N PRO A 154 4.22 13.59 -15.69
CA PRO A 154 3.31 13.41 -14.57
C PRO A 154 2.51 12.10 -14.73
N PHE A 155 2.20 11.46 -13.63
CA PHE A 155 1.32 10.28 -13.60
C PHE A 155 1.78 9.11 -14.49
N LYS A 156 3.06 8.79 -14.46
CA LYS A 156 3.63 7.66 -15.22
C LYS A 156 3.06 6.29 -14.83
N GLY A 157 2.32 6.21 -13.75
CA GLY A 157 1.61 5.01 -13.32
C GLY A 157 0.20 4.83 -13.89
N ASN A 158 -0.26 5.71 -14.78
CA ASN A 158 -1.61 5.62 -15.33
C ASN A 158 -1.83 4.30 -16.11
N VAL A 159 -3.08 3.84 -16.05
CA VAL A 159 -3.56 2.78 -16.94
C VAL A 159 -3.54 3.27 -18.38
N ASP A 160 -3.07 2.44 -19.28
CA ASP A 160 -3.19 2.62 -20.73
C ASP A 160 -4.58 2.16 -21.19
N PRO A 161 -5.45 3.08 -21.66
CA PRO A 161 -6.81 2.72 -22.04
C PRO A 161 -6.86 1.71 -23.21
N ASP A 162 -5.92 1.79 -24.15
CA ASP A 162 -5.91 0.90 -25.32
C ASP A 162 -5.49 -0.53 -24.90
N LYS A 163 -4.51 -0.67 -24.03
CA LYS A 163 -4.14 -1.98 -23.45
C LYS A 163 -5.28 -2.58 -22.64
N LEU A 164 -5.94 -1.78 -21.81
CA LEU A 164 -7.09 -2.23 -21.03
C LEU A 164 -8.26 -2.62 -21.93
N GLN A 165 -8.60 -1.79 -22.92
CA GLN A 165 -9.67 -2.08 -23.87
C GLN A 165 -9.41 -3.38 -24.65
N LYS A 166 -8.16 -3.58 -25.08
CA LYS A 166 -7.75 -4.82 -25.74
C LYS A 166 -7.95 -6.03 -24.82
N ALA A 167 -7.48 -5.95 -23.58
CA ALA A 167 -7.66 -7.03 -22.60
C ALA A 167 -9.14 -7.37 -22.38
N LEU A 168 -9.98 -6.35 -22.22
CA LEU A 168 -11.43 -6.52 -22.05
C LEU A 168 -12.11 -7.10 -23.28
N THR A 169 -11.62 -6.80 -24.48
CA THR A 169 -12.19 -7.34 -25.71
C THR A 169 -11.78 -8.81 -25.93
N GLU A 170 -10.51 -9.14 -25.65
CA GLU A 170 -9.98 -10.48 -25.93
C GLU A 170 -10.31 -11.50 -24.82
N HIS A 171 -10.55 -11.03 -23.60
CA HIS A 171 -10.62 -11.90 -22.40
C HIS A 171 -11.79 -11.58 -21.46
N ALA A 172 -12.85 -10.95 -21.93
CA ALA A 172 -13.96 -10.45 -21.09
C ALA A 172 -14.48 -11.47 -20.06
N GLU A 173 -14.65 -12.73 -20.48
CA GLU A 173 -15.20 -13.78 -19.60
C GLU A 173 -14.23 -14.27 -18.52
N ARG A 174 -12.95 -13.88 -18.61
CA ARG A 174 -11.89 -14.27 -17.69
C ARG A 174 -11.41 -13.11 -16.81
N ILE A 175 -12.07 -11.96 -16.89
CA ILE A 175 -11.72 -10.76 -16.14
C ILE A 175 -12.80 -10.49 -15.09
N PRO A 176 -12.64 -10.97 -13.85
CA PRO A 176 -13.63 -10.74 -12.79
C PRO A 176 -13.64 -9.29 -12.31
N PHE A 177 -12.49 -8.60 -12.34
CA PHE A 177 -12.35 -7.20 -11.94
C PHE A 177 -11.05 -6.59 -12.47
N ILE A 178 -10.91 -5.29 -12.31
CA ILE A 178 -9.73 -4.50 -12.68
C ILE A 178 -9.15 -3.89 -11.40
N ILE A 179 -7.83 -3.83 -11.28
CA ILE A 179 -7.15 -3.16 -10.17
C ILE A 179 -6.51 -1.86 -10.67
N VAL A 180 -6.81 -0.77 -9.99
CA VAL A 180 -6.15 0.51 -10.23
C VAL A 180 -5.31 0.90 -9.01
N THR A 181 -4.00 0.89 -9.19
CA THR A 181 -3.03 1.30 -8.17
C THR A 181 -2.76 2.79 -8.32
N ILE A 182 -3.07 3.59 -7.29
CA ILE A 182 -2.88 5.05 -7.34
C ILE A 182 -1.42 5.41 -7.08
N THR A 183 -0.82 4.82 -6.05
CA THR A 183 0.62 4.96 -5.74
C THR A 183 1.26 3.58 -5.67
N ASN A 184 2.41 3.41 -6.32
CA ASN A 184 3.12 2.14 -6.35
C ASN A 184 4.45 2.25 -5.60
N ASN A 185 4.56 1.56 -4.47
CA ASN A 185 5.74 1.59 -3.61
C ASN A 185 6.97 0.87 -4.21
N LEU A 186 6.79 0.01 -5.22
CA LEU A 186 7.91 -0.70 -5.84
C LEU A 186 8.86 0.25 -6.58
N SER A 187 8.34 1.32 -7.14
CA SER A 187 9.14 2.25 -7.94
C SER A 187 9.18 3.67 -7.38
N LEU A 188 8.20 4.05 -6.58
CA LEU A 188 7.98 5.41 -6.04
C LEU A 188 7.82 6.52 -7.10
N ILE A 189 7.92 6.18 -8.38
CA ILE A 189 7.79 7.11 -9.52
C ILE A 189 6.54 6.84 -10.36
N HIS A 190 5.87 5.70 -10.15
CA HIS A 190 4.66 5.34 -10.85
C HIS A 190 3.45 5.78 -10.02
N ILE A 191 3.02 7.00 -10.23
CA ILE A 191 1.83 7.59 -9.62
C ILE A 191 0.77 7.69 -10.68
N SER A 192 -0.43 7.18 -10.41
CA SER A 192 -1.60 7.39 -11.25
C SER A 192 -2.28 8.71 -10.89
N GLU A 193 -2.92 9.32 -11.86
CA GLU A 193 -3.79 10.46 -11.59
C GLU A 193 -4.90 10.03 -10.63
N PRO A 194 -5.05 10.70 -9.47
CA PRO A 194 -6.09 10.37 -8.52
C PRO A 194 -7.46 10.68 -9.12
N THR A 195 -8.30 9.67 -9.25
CA THR A 195 -9.71 9.88 -9.57
C THR A 195 -10.37 10.59 -8.40
N ARG A 196 -10.72 11.85 -8.57
CA ARG A 196 -11.53 12.58 -7.61
C ARG A 196 -12.99 12.14 -7.79
N PRO A 197 -13.66 11.63 -6.75
CA PRO A 197 -15.11 11.54 -6.80
C PRO A 197 -15.66 12.97 -6.86
N TYR A 198 -16.36 13.30 -7.92
CA TYR A 198 -17.08 14.55 -8.07
C TYR A 198 -18.31 14.58 -7.17
#